data_7d2d23fe86210e1d75b8299b61c72d93
#
_entry.id   7d2d23fe86210e1d75b8299b61c72d93
#
_cell.length_a   1.000
_cell.length_b   1.000
_cell.length_c   1.000
_cell.angle_alpha   90.00
_cell.angle_beta   90.00
_cell.angle_gamma   90.00
#
_symmetry.space_group_name_H-M   'P 1'
#
loop_
_entity.id
_entity.type
_entity.pdbx_description
1 polymer ?
#
loop_
_entity_poly.entity_id
_entity_poly.type
_entity_poly.pdbx_seq_one_letter_code
_entity_poly.pdbx_strand_id
1 'polypeptide(L)'
;MTLSERAAAAGLSRDWEDADGRPQRVEDDVLEAILACLDTSPAEVPFLSADAGSAIGIPAGVTGDAELLLDDGNRLALTIAADGTLPPVERVGYHRLHAGGREYTLAIAPRRCALPKRGWGVAVQVPSLRATTDSAFGDAGALVEAAAAFARVGAQALAISPTHALFPADPTRFSPYSPSTRLFHNVLLADPALIGVPLPPARATALIDWPHAARERVAQLRAAFDLASEGALSAARAYRRQRGAALEAHARFDALHAALGGHGWQDWPAAYHDPNGEAVIRFAAEHERDIAFYAFLQWLADLGLATAQRTAKERMATGIVADLAVGMDAGGSHAWSARDELLTGLTVGAPPDPLGPDGQNWGITALDPFALERTGFRAFIETLRVALVHAGGIRIDHALGLERLWVIPAGSDASEGAYLRMPGDHLRRIVAIEAQRADAVVIAEDLGTVPPGFRDTLAARCMLGMRVLPFERDTEGGFVPPAAWDEAAVAMTGTHDTPTLAGWWKGRDIDWAEKLGRSGADRDRRAVERTALWQAMDKPGDPPAAPPVDAMIAHVASAPCPLAIVSLEDLLGLEEQPNLPGTIDEHPNWRRRMDAATPALLARRDVARRIALLNAERHA
;
A
#
# COMPACT_ATOMS: atom_id res chain seq x y z
N MET A 1 30.89 23.15 6.90
CA MET A 1 30.48 21.80 6.45
C MET A 1 30.59 21.76 4.94
N THR A 2 31.28 20.76 4.40
CA THR A 2 31.31 20.44 2.96
C THR A 2 29.93 19.95 2.48
N LEU A 3 29.71 19.90 1.17
CA LEU A 3 28.46 19.36 0.62
C LEU A 3 28.21 17.92 1.09
N SER A 4 29.24 17.06 1.08
CA SER A 4 29.15 15.68 1.57
C SER A 4 28.76 15.59 3.06
N GLU A 5 29.30 16.47 3.91
CA GLU A 5 28.94 16.52 5.33
C GLU A 5 27.48 17.00 5.52
N ARG A 6 27.01 17.97 4.72
CA ARG A 6 25.63 18.43 4.73
C ARG A 6 24.67 17.34 4.28
N ALA A 7 24.99 16.65 3.17
CA ALA A 7 24.20 15.53 2.66
C ALA A 7 24.11 14.39 3.69
N ALA A 8 25.22 13.98 4.29
CA ALA A 8 25.25 12.94 5.32
C ALA A 8 24.44 13.34 6.58
N ALA A 9 24.53 14.60 7.02
CA ALA A 9 23.75 15.12 8.13
C ALA A 9 22.23 15.11 7.85
N ALA A 10 21.85 15.37 6.60
CA ALA A 10 20.46 15.26 6.12
C ALA A 10 20.03 13.82 5.78
N GLY A 11 20.87 12.81 6.04
CA GLY A 11 20.54 11.41 5.76
C GLY A 11 20.60 11.01 4.28
N LEU A 12 21.19 11.85 3.41
CA LEU A 12 21.37 11.52 2.00
C LEU A 12 22.63 10.68 1.78
N SER A 13 22.50 9.60 1.02
CA SER A 13 23.61 8.75 0.60
C SER A 13 24.23 9.31 -0.68
N ARG A 14 25.46 9.83 -0.58
CA ARG A 14 26.22 10.27 -1.76
C ARG A 14 26.71 9.11 -2.59
N ASP A 15 27.20 8.08 -1.91
CA ASP A 15 27.71 6.87 -2.53
C ASP A 15 26.75 5.71 -2.21
N TRP A 16 26.43 4.88 -3.20
CA TRP A 16 25.52 3.74 -3.06
C TRP A 16 25.94 2.60 -4.01
N GLU A 17 25.36 1.42 -3.85
CA GLU A 17 25.63 0.28 -4.72
C GLU A 17 24.36 -0.05 -5.51
N ASP A 18 24.51 -0.28 -6.82
CA ASP A 18 23.43 -0.71 -7.68
C ASP A 18 23.06 -2.20 -7.45
N ALA A 19 22.09 -2.70 -8.19
CA ALA A 19 21.61 -4.07 -8.07
C ALA A 19 22.68 -5.13 -8.43
N ASP A 20 23.71 -4.75 -9.18
CA ASP A 20 24.86 -5.60 -9.52
C ASP A 20 26.01 -5.48 -8.51
N GLY A 21 25.85 -4.68 -7.44
CA GLY A 21 26.88 -4.40 -6.44
C GLY A 21 27.97 -3.45 -6.92
N ARG A 22 27.73 -2.68 -7.99
CA ARG A 22 28.67 -1.69 -8.50
C ARG A 22 28.53 -0.39 -7.74
N PRO A 23 29.65 0.26 -7.35
CA PRO A 23 29.59 1.55 -6.67
C PRO A 23 29.07 2.65 -7.62
N GLN A 24 28.14 3.42 -7.13
CA GLN A 24 27.52 4.57 -7.81
C GLN A 24 27.73 5.82 -6.95
N ARG A 25 27.76 6.98 -7.58
CA ARG A 25 27.95 8.26 -6.91
C ARG A 25 26.96 9.29 -7.43
N VAL A 26 26.30 9.98 -6.50
CA VAL A 26 25.35 11.06 -6.80
C VAL A 26 26.15 12.33 -7.09
N GLU A 27 25.79 13.04 -8.16
CA GLU A 27 26.39 14.32 -8.58
C GLU A 27 26.10 15.44 -7.57
N ASP A 28 26.98 16.45 -7.54
CA ASP A 28 26.90 17.54 -6.55
C ASP A 28 25.63 18.39 -6.70
N ASP A 29 25.22 18.69 -7.92
CA ASP A 29 24.02 19.47 -8.23
C ASP A 29 22.72 18.76 -7.83
N VAL A 30 22.64 17.44 -8.00
CA VAL A 30 21.52 16.62 -7.53
C VAL A 30 21.41 16.68 -6.01
N LEU A 31 22.56 16.52 -5.29
CA LEU A 31 22.57 16.64 -3.83
C LEU A 31 22.15 18.03 -3.35
N GLU A 32 22.62 19.11 -4.02
CA GLU A 32 22.24 20.47 -3.70
C GLU A 32 20.75 20.72 -3.93
N ALA A 33 20.19 20.21 -5.04
CA ALA A 33 18.76 20.32 -5.34
C ALA A 33 17.90 19.60 -4.29
N ILE A 34 18.27 18.38 -3.89
CA ILE A 34 17.54 17.65 -2.84
C ILE A 34 17.65 18.38 -1.49
N LEU A 35 18.86 18.81 -1.09
CA LEU A 35 19.07 19.54 0.17
C LEU A 35 18.26 20.83 0.25
N ALA A 36 18.03 21.51 -0.85
CA ALA A 36 17.20 22.71 -0.89
C ALA A 36 15.71 22.45 -0.60
N CYS A 37 15.26 21.20 -0.76
CA CYS A 37 13.88 20.78 -0.51
C CYS A 37 13.65 20.26 0.93
N LEU A 38 14.71 19.98 1.70
CA LEU A 38 14.60 19.36 3.03
C LEU A 38 14.65 20.39 4.16
N ASP A 39 13.66 20.35 5.04
CA ASP A 39 13.69 21.09 6.31
C ASP A 39 14.17 20.18 7.45
N THR A 40 15.45 20.30 7.78
CA THR A 40 16.12 19.49 8.81
C THR A 40 15.98 20.05 10.23
N SER A 41 15.00 20.92 10.48
CA SER A 41 14.74 21.48 11.81
C SER A 41 14.39 20.37 12.82
N PRO A 42 14.94 20.42 14.06
CA PRO A 42 14.69 19.39 15.06
C PRO A 42 13.27 19.45 15.63
N ALA A 43 12.78 18.32 16.13
CA ALA A 43 11.50 18.23 16.82
C ALA A 43 11.54 18.97 18.18
N GLU A 44 10.46 19.69 18.53
CA GLU A 44 10.29 20.31 19.86
C GLU A 44 10.07 19.24 20.94
N VAL A 45 9.23 18.24 20.66
CA VAL A 45 8.97 17.08 21.51
C VAL A 45 9.61 15.85 20.87
N PRO A 46 10.78 15.38 21.37
CA PRO A 46 11.46 14.24 20.79
C PRO A 46 10.62 12.96 20.89
N PHE A 47 10.67 12.16 19.82
CA PHE A 47 10.04 10.85 19.76
C PHE A 47 11.05 9.77 20.14
N LEU A 48 10.70 8.96 21.11
CA LEU A 48 11.47 7.79 21.54
C LEU A 48 10.68 6.53 21.24
N SER A 49 11.35 5.45 20.89
CA SER A 49 10.67 4.16 20.76
C SER A 49 11.54 3.01 21.26
N ALA A 50 10.89 2.01 21.85
CA ALA A 50 11.52 0.80 22.31
C ALA A 50 10.58 -0.41 22.14
N ASP A 51 11.13 -1.62 22.26
CA ASP A 51 10.35 -2.83 22.32
C ASP A 51 9.92 -3.09 23.79
N ALA A 52 8.72 -3.62 23.98
CA ALA A 52 8.19 -3.99 25.28
C ALA A 52 9.19 -4.88 26.05
N GLY A 53 9.44 -4.54 27.30
CA GLY A 53 10.40 -5.23 28.16
C GLY A 53 11.86 -5.00 27.81
N SER A 54 12.18 -4.01 26.99
CA SER A 54 13.57 -3.61 26.70
C SER A 54 13.92 -2.32 27.41
N ALA A 55 15.19 -2.15 27.79
CA ALA A 55 15.71 -0.91 28.31
C ALA A 55 15.59 0.22 27.28
N ILE A 56 15.29 1.44 27.73
CA ILE A 56 15.01 2.58 26.86
C ILE A 56 16.14 3.60 27.01
N GLY A 57 16.84 3.88 25.92
CA GLY A 57 17.85 4.95 25.89
C GLY A 57 17.19 6.32 25.86
N ILE A 58 17.58 7.17 26.79
CA ILE A 58 17.17 8.58 26.85
C ILE A 58 18.32 9.45 26.33
N PRO A 59 18.04 10.59 25.68
CA PRO A 59 19.08 11.49 25.20
C PRO A 59 20.10 11.86 26.28
N ALA A 60 21.37 12.00 25.87
CA ALA A 60 22.49 12.25 26.76
C ALA A 60 22.25 13.46 27.69
N GLY A 61 22.64 13.32 28.98
CA GLY A 61 22.51 14.36 29.98
C GLY A 61 21.19 14.39 30.75
N VAL A 62 20.26 13.49 30.49
CA VAL A 62 19.01 13.33 31.25
C VAL A 62 19.13 12.13 32.16
N THR A 63 19.08 12.35 33.48
CA THR A 63 19.15 11.32 34.55
C THR A 63 18.23 11.69 35.71
N GLY A 64 17.96 10.72 36.60
CA GLY A 64 17.16 10.95 37.80
C GLY A 64 15.67 10.68 37.59
N ASP A 65 14.83 11.40 38.35
CA ASP A 65 13.40 11.13 38.40
C ASP A 65 12.70 11.42 37.08
N ALA A 66 11.79 10.53 36.70
CA ALA A 66 10.96 10.62 35.52
C ALA A 66 9.52 10.19 35.83
N GLU A 67 8.55 10.79 35.18
CA GLU A 67 7.15 10.39 35.24
C GLU A 67 6.69 9.92 33.86
N LEU A 68 6.15 8.69 33.77
CA LEU A 68 5.56 8.14 32.58
C LEU A 68 4.03 8.14 32.70
N LEU A 69 3.35 8.91 31.84
CA LEU A 69 1.91 8.89 31.68
C LEU A 69 1.57 7.92 30.56
N LEU A 70 0.95 6.80 30.92
CA LEU A 70 0.50 5.78 29.97
C LEU A 70 -0.73 6.26 29.19
N ASP A 71 -0.98 5.63 28.02
CA ASP A 71 -2.12 5.94 27.15
C ASP A 71 -3.51 5.63 27.77
N ASP A 72 -3.55 4.83 28.84
CA ASP A 72 -4.76 4.56 29.65
C ASP A 72 -4.95 5.56 30.80
N GLY A 73 -4.09 6.57 30.93
CA GLY A 73 -4.12 7.59 31.96
C GLY A 73 -3.39 7.23 33.27
N ASN A 74 -2.86 6.00 33.41
CA ASN A 74 -2.06 5.62 34.58
C ASN A 74 -0.70 6.31 34.56
N ARG A 75 -0.18 6.60 35.75
CA ARG A 75 1.14 7.25 35.95
C ARG A 75 2.09 6.30 36.63
N LEU A 76 3.33 6.25 36.14
CA LEU A 76 4.41 5.47 36.72
C LEU A 76 5.56 6.41 37.07
N ALA A 77 6.01 6.37 38.32
CA ALA A 77 7.27 7.02 38.73
C ALA A 77 8.42 6.08 38.35
N LEU A 78 9.38 6.59 37.61
CA LEU A 78 10.54 5.85 37.13
C LEU A 78 11.81 6.64 37.45
N THR A 79 12.97 5.98 37.40
CA THR A 79 14.26 6.65 37.56
C THR A 79 15.14 6.31 36.36
N ILE A 80 15.68 7.35 35.71
CA ILE A 80 16.66 7.20 34.63
C ILE A 80 18.03 6.98 35.30
N ALA A 81 18.67 5.89 34.98
CA ALA A 81 19.99 5.53 35.47
C ALA A 81 21.08 6.53 35.02
N ALA A 82 22.24 6.48 35.68
CA ALA A 82 23.35 7.38 35.36
C ALA A 82 23.91 7.23 33.94
N ASP A 83 23.69 6.07 33.32
CA ASP A 83 24.03 5.78 31.90
C ASP A 83 22.99 6.28 30.90
N GLY A 84 21.93 6.97 31.35
CA GLY A 84 20.85 7.45 30.50
C GLY A 84 19.80 6.37 30.14
N THR A 85 19.75 5.28 30.92
CA THR A 85 18.80 4.17 30.65
C THR A 85 17.57 4.28 31.55
N LEU A 86 16.38 4.25 30.93
CA LEU A 86 15.09 4.11 31.62
C LEU A 86 14.75 2.63 31.76
N PRO A 87 14.16 2.19 32.88
CA PRO A 87 13.71 0.81 33.07
C PRO A 87 12.75 0.34 31.97
N PRO A 88 12.69 -0.97 31.70
CA PRO A 88 11.77 -1.55 30.73
C PRO A 88 10.30 -1.20 31.02
N VAL A 89 9.55 -0.91 29.97
CA VAL A 89 8.09 -0.69 29.98
C VAL A 89 7.43 -1.81 29.18
N GLU A 90 6.46 -2.51 29.79
CA GLU A 90 5.77 -3.64 29.15
C GLU A 90 4.52 -3.20 28.36
N ARG A 91 3.95 -2.06 28.72
CA ARG A 91 2.70 -1.58 28.13
C ARG A 91 2.94 -1.08 26.72
N VAL A 92 2.40 -1.80 25.72
CA VAL A 92 2.44 -1.41 24.31
C VAL A 92 1.52 -0.21 24.07
N GLY A 93 2.01 0.81 23.40
CA GLY A 93 1.24 2.00 23.05
C GLY A 93 2.11 3.25 22.91
N TYR A 94 1.44 4.41 22.88
CA TYR A 94 2.10 5.72 22.85
C TYR A 94 1.88 6.43 24.19
N HIS A 95 2.95 6.75 24.84
CA HIS A 95 2.99 7.28 26.20
C HIS A 95 3.64 8.65 26.21
N ARG A 96 3.45 9.43 27.29
CA ARG A 96 4.17 10.68 27.54
C ARG A 96 5.17 10.48 28.65
N LEU A 97 6.43 10.77 28.38
CA LEU A 97 7.50 10.70 29.37
C LEU A 97 7.94 12.13 29.73
N HIS A 98 7.88 12.49 31.02
CA HIS A 98 8.42 13.73 31.56
C HIS A 98 9.72 13.42 32.28
N ALA A 99 10.84 13.96 31.78
CA ALA A 99 12.16 13.72 32.33
C ALA A 99 13.10 14.91 32.08
N GLY A 100 13.94 15.28 33.03
CA GLY A 100 14.91 16.38 32.90
C GLY A 100 14.26 17.72 32.51
N GLY A 101 13.01 17.96 32.93
CA GLY A 101 12.24 19.17 32.61
C GLY A 101 11.71 19.23 31.18
N ARG A 102 11.75 18.12 30.44
CA ARG A 102 11.25 17.98 29.06
C ARG A 102 10.17 16.91 28.94
N GLU A 103 9.29 17.08 27.94
CA GLU A 103 8.33 16.05 27.51
C GLU A 103 8.90 15.29 26.32
N TYR A 104 8.63 13.97 26.27
CA TYR A 104 8.95 13.07 25.19
C TYR A 104 7.71 12.26 24.84
N THR A 105 7.49 11.98 23.55
CA THR A 105 6.59 10.91 23.16
C THR A 105 7.35 9.58 23.20
N LEU A 106 6.85 8.60 23.96
CA LEU A 106 7.45 7.28 24.08
C LEU A 106 6.53 6.22 23.47
N ALA A 107 6.95 5.63 22.36
CA ALA A 107 6.26 4.52 21.71
C ALA A 107 6.87 3.18 22.17
N ILE A 108 6.06 2.33 22.78
CA ILE A 108 6.45 0.97 23.16
C ILE A 108 5.78 -0.01 22.20
N ALA A 109 6.59 -0.75 21.45
CA ALA A 109 6.14 -1.69 20.44
C ALA A 109 6.14 -3.14 20.96
N PRO A 110 5.25 -4.01 20.46
CA PRO A 110 5.41 -5.44 20.66
C PRO A 110 6.68 -5.90 19.93
N ARG A 111 7.37 -6.88 20.50
CA ARG A 111 8.58 -7.44 19.88
C ARG A 111 8.32 -8.09 18.53
N ARG A 112 7.13 -8.65 18.34
CA ARG A 112 6.72 -9.38 17.13
C ARG A 112 5.29 -9.05 16.75
N CYS A 113 5.04 -8.98 15.45
CA CYS A 113 3.70 -8.94 14.87
C CYS A 113 3.04 -10.33 14.93
N ALA A 114 1.72 -10.37 14.77
CA ALA A 114 0.99 -11.62 14.63
C ALA A 114 1.34 -12.32 13.32
N LEU A 115 1.42 -13.65 13.36
CA LEU A 115 1.57 -14.47 12.17
C LEU A 115 0.21 -15.01 11.71
N PRO A 116 -0.05 -15.12 10.41
CA PRO A 116 -1.27 -15.77 9.93
C PRO A 116 -1.23 -17.27 10.22
N LYS A 117 -2.40 -17.88 10.33
CA LYS A 117 -2.50 -19.34 10.29
C LYS A 117 -2.07 -19.85 8.92
N ARG A 118 -1.49 -21.08 8.87
CA ARG A 118 -1.16 -21.71 7.60
C ARG A 118 -2.41 -21.79 6.72
N GLY A 119 -2.28 -21.33 5.49
CA GLY A 119 -3.42 -21.29 4.57
C GLY A 119 -3.06 -20.65 3.23
N TRP A 120 -4.08 -20.41 2.42
CA TRP A 120 -3.94 -19.69 1.17
C TRP A 120 -4.88 -18.49 1.09
N GLY A 121 -4.54 -17.54 0.23
CA GLY A 121 -5.35 -16.36 -0.07
C GLY A 121 -5.36 -16.07 -1.56
N VAL A 122 -6.15 -15.09 -1.93
CA VAL A 122 -6.23 -14.59 -3.30
C VAL A 122 -5.96 -13.09 -3.33
N ALA A 123 -5.25 -12.62 -4.35
CA ALA A 123 -5.06 -11.20 -4.60
C ALA A 123 -6.00 -10.75 -5.72
N VAL A 124 -6.70 -9.63 -5.50
CA VAL A 124 -7.69 -9.10 -6.44
C VAL A 124 -7.55 -7.59 -6.64
N GLN A 125 -7.82 -7.11 -7.84
CA GLN A 125 -8.02 -5.71 -8.12
C GLN A 125 -9.52 -5.40 -7.90
N VAL A 126 -9.87 -4.60 -6.89
CA VAL A 126 -11.29 -4.34 -6.57
C VAL A 126 -12.09 -3.87 -7.79
N PRO A 127 -11.60 -2.91 -8.62
CA PRO A 127 -12.34 -2.49 -9.82
C PRO A 127 -12.50 -3.57 -10.88
N SER A 128 -11.66 -4.63 -10.89
CA SER A 128 -11.76 -5.73 -11.84
C SER A 128 -12.91 -6.69 -11.53
N LEU A 129 -13.36 -6.74 -10.28
CA LEU A 129 -14.41 -7.64 -9.82
C LEU A 129 -15.75 -7.34 -10.50
N ARG A 130 -16.58 -8.38 -10.61
CA ARG A 130 -17.99 -8.24 -10.96
C ARG A 130 -18.86 -8.74 -9.81
N ALA A 131 -19.89 -7.98 -9.50
CA ALA A 131 -20.99 -8.42 -8.68
C ALA A 131 -22.02 -9.16 -9.53
N THR A 132 -22.96 -9.82 -8.88
CA THR A 132 -24.13 -10.43 -9.53
C THR A 132 -25.00 -9.36 -10.22
N THR A 133 -25.05 -8.15 -9.67
CA THR A 133 -25.63 -6.97 -10.34
C THR A 133 -24.53 -6.28 -11.16
N ASP A 134 -24.77 -6.10 -12.45
CA ASP A 134 -23.79 -5.48 -13.35
C ASP A 134 -23.54 -4.01 -12.99
N SER A 135 -22.26 -3.67 -12.87
CA SER A 135 -21.75 -2.30 -12.67
C SER A 135 -20.66 -1.99 -13.70
N ALA A 136 -20.33 -0.72 -13.90
CA ALA A 136 -19.27 -0.32 -14.83
C ALA A 136 -17.88 -0.81 -14.38
N PHE A 137 -17.67 -0.94 -13.07
CA PHE A 137 -16.47 -1.52 -12.43
C PHE A 137 -16.84 -2.08 -11.06
N GLY A 138 -15.95 -2.89 -10.48
CA GLY A 138 -16.14 -3.47 -9.14
C GLY A 138 -16.11 -2.41 -8.05
N ASP A 139 -16.95 -2.58 -7.06
CA ASP A 139 -17.13 -1.70 -5.90
C ASP A 139 -17.18 -2.49 -4.59
N ALA A 140 -17.59 -1.86 -3.51
CA ALA A 140 -17.69 -2.50 -2.20
C ALA A 140 -18.67 -3.69 -2.21
N GLY A 141 -19.76 -3.62 -2.96
CA GLY A 141 -20.70 -4.74 -3.13
C GLY A 141 -20.05 -5.94 -3.82
N ALA A 142 -19.31 -5.71 -4.89
CA ALA A 142 -18.53 -6.75 -5.57
C ALA A 142 -17.46 -7.36 -4.64
N LEU A 143 -16.81 -6.53 -3.81
CA LEU A 143 -15.85 -7.00 -2.81
C LEU A 143 -16.51 -7.86 -1.73
N VAL A 144 -17.69 -7.48 -1.23
CA VAL A 144 -18.47 -8.28 -0.27
C VAL A 144 -18.85 -9.64 -0.86
N GLU A 145 -19.33 -9.70 -2.10
CA GLU A 145 -19.63 -10.95 -2.79
C GLU A 145 -18.38 -11.81 -2.98
N ALA A 146 -17.26 -11.21 -3.37
CA ALA A 146 -15.98 -11.90 -3.52
C ALA A 146 -15.49 -12.47 -2.19
N ALA A 147 -15.53 -11.68 -1.11
CA ALA A 147 -15.15 -12.11 0.23
C ALA A 147 -15.98 -13.32 0.68
N ALA A 148 -17.31 -13.28 0.51
CA ALA A 148 -18.19 -14.40 0.81
C ALA A 148 -17.90 -15.63 -0.04
N ALA A 149 -17.60 -15.45 -1.32
CA ALA A 149 -17.35 -16.56 -2.24
C ALA A 149 -16.02 -17.26 -1.93
N PHE A 150 -14.92 -16.51 -1.77
CA PHE A 150 -13.62 -17.07 -1.41
C PHE A 150 -13.60 -17.69 -0.01
N ALA A 151 -14.26 -17.08 0.95
CA ALA A 151 -14.42 -17.65 2.30
C ALA A 151 -15.10 -19.05 2.28
N ARG A 152 -16.08 -19.26 1.42
CA ARG A 152 -16.77 -20.56 1.27
C ARG A 152 -15.88 -21.64 0.67
N VAL A 153 -14.90 -21.31 -0.14
CA VAL A 153 -14.02 -22.29 -0.78
C VAL A 153 -12.71 -22.53 -0.04
N GLY A 154 -12.52 -21.92 1.15
CA GLY A 154 -11.42 -22.22 2.06
C GLY A 154 -10.29 -21.19 2.08
N ALA A 155 -10.38 -20.08 1.34
CA ALA A 155 -9.40 -19.00 1.44
C ALA A 155 -9.35 -18.43 2.86
N GLN A 156 -8.14 -18.09 3.33
CA GLN A 156 -7.90 -17.49 4.65
C GLN A 156 -7.64 -15.98 4.58
N ALA A 157 -7.31 -15.48 3.39
CA ALA A 157 -7.04 -14.06 3.13
C ALA A 157 -7.57 -13.64 1.77
N LEU A 158 -7.99 -12.37 1.67
CA LEU A 158 -8.34 -11.69 0.44
C LEU A 158 -7.50 -10.40 0.38
N ALA A 159 -6.36 -10.45 -0.34
CA ALA A 159 -5.53 -9.29 -0.57
C ALA A 159 -6.16 -8.42 -1.67
N ILE A 160 -6.29 -7.13 -1.38
CA ILE A 160 -6.94 -6.18 -2.30
C ILE A 160 -5.96 -5.09 -2.73
N SER A 161 -6.14 -4.55 -3.95
CA SER A 161 -5.44 -3.34 -4.37
C SER A 161 -5.72 -2.16 -3.44
N PRO A 162 -4.85 -1.13 -3.40
CA PRO A 162 -5.10 0.04 -2.56
C PRO A 162 -6.47 0.65 -2.79
N THR A 163 -7.16 0.96 -1.69
CA THR A 163 -8.49 1.59 -1.70
C THR A 163 -8.42 3.05 -1.26
N HIS A 164 -7.25 3.65 -1.30
CA HIS A 164 -7.02 5.05 -0.94
C HIS A 164 -7.80 6.01 -1.83
N ALA A 165 -8.10 7.21 -1.31
CA ALA A 165 -8.83 8.23 -2.05
C ALA A 165 -8.09 8.63 -3.34
N LEU A 166 -8.81 8.59 -4.45
CA LEU A 166 -8.34 9.07 -5.76
C LEU A 166 -8.95 10.46 -6.06
N PHE A 167 -9.12 10.76 -7.31
CA PHE A 167 -9.62 12.05 -7.82
C PHE A 167 -10.99 11.87 -8.50
N PRO A 168 -12.11 11.94 -7.78
CA PRO A 168 -13.41 11.66 -8.38
C PRO A 168 -13.81 12.64 -9.50
N ALA A 169 -13.25 13.84 -9.53
CA ALA A 169 -13.48 14.83 -10.58
C ALA A 169 -12.48 14.76 -11.74
N ASP A 170 -11.36 14.02 -11.59
CA ASP A 170 -10.41 13.73 -12.67
C ASP A 170 -10.29 12.22 -12.90
N PRO A 171 -11.15 11.65 -13.74
CA PRO A 171 -11.20 10.21 -13.97
C PRO A 171 -10.02 9.66 -14.79
N THR A 172 -9.06 10.47 -15.18
CA THR A 172 -7.82 10.04 -15.84
C THR A 172 -6.78 9.57 -14.83
N ARG A 173 -6.90 9.97 -13.55
CA ARG A 173 -6.01 9.62 -12.45
C ARG A 173 -6.58 8.45 -11.65
N PHE A 174 -6.57 7.27 -12.25
CA PHE A 174 -7.22 6.07 -11.71
C PHE A 174 -6.25 5.02 -11.15
N SER A 175 -4.93 5.26 -11.20
CA SER A 175 -3.95 4.35 -10.58
C SER A 175 -4.15 4.30 -9.05
N PRO A 176 -4.34 3.13 -8.44
CA PRO A 176 -4.52 3.01 -6.99
C PRO A 176 -3.24 3.33 -6.21
N TYR A 177 -2.08 3.36 -6.88
CA TYR A 177 -0.78 3.63 -6.27
C TYR A 177 -0.36 5.11 -6.33
N SER A 178 -1.18 5.98 -6.96
CA SER A 178 -0.99 7.42 -6.95
C SER A 178 -2.21 8.14 -6.33
N PRO A 179 -2.51 7.89 -5.03
CA PRO A 179 -3.71 8.42 -4.40
C PRO A 179 -3.61 9.92 -4.12
N SER A 180 -4.76 10.60 -4.07
CA SER A 180 -4.91 11.96 -3.57
C SER A 180 -4.53 12.07 -2.07
N THR A 181 -4.85 11.04 -1.31
CA THR A 181 -4.47 10.87 0.10
C THR A 181 -4.60 9.41 0.53
N ARG A 182 -3.78 8.99 1.50
CA ARG A 182 -3.89 7.67 2.14
C ARG A 182 -4.75 7.68 3.41
N LEU A 183 -5.28 8.86 3.81
CA LEU A 183 -6.09 9.04 5.02
C LEU A 183 -7.59 8.80 4.80
N PHE A 184 -8.01 8.58 3.55
CA PHE A 184 -9.39 8.40 3.12
C PHE A 184 -9.49 7.35 2.03
N HIS A 185 -10.73 7.00 1.65
CA HIS A 185 -11.04 5.93 0.72
C HIS A 185 -11.43 6.46 -0.67
N ASN A 186 -11.23 5.63 -1.69
CA ASN A 186 -11.73 5.90 -3.03
C ASN A 186 -13.26 5.85 -3.05
N VAL A 187 -13.88 7.00 -3.12
CA VAL A 187 -15.35 7.14 -3.09
C VAL A 187 -16.07 6.51 -4.29
N LEU A 188 -15.36 6.28 -5.40
CA LEU A 188 -15.92 5.58 -6.55
C LEU A 188 -16.25 4.11 -6.23
N LEU A 189 -15.62 3.54 -5.21
CA LEU A 189 -15.90 2.18 -4.74
C LEU A 189 -17.08 2.10 -3.77
N ALA A 190 -17.68 3.23 -3.37
CA ALA A 190 -18.85 3.24 -2.51
C ALA A 190 -20.05 2.57 -3.19
N ASP A 191 -20.77 1.74 -2.43
CA ASP A 191 -21.98 1.06 -2.91
C ASP A 191 -23.22 1.49 -2.11
N PRO A 192 -24.11 2.31 -2.69
CA PRO A 192 -25.33 2.75 -2.03
C PRO A 192 -26.36 1.63 -1.78
N ALA A 193 -26.23 0.46 -2.40
CA ALA A 193 -27.09 -0.68 -2.11
C ALA A 193 -26.99 -1.11 -0.63
N LEU A 194 -25.83 -0.87 0.01
CA LEU A 194 -25.60 -1.13 1.44
C LEU A 194 -26.53 -0.30 2.36
N ILE A 195 -27.10 0.78 1.86
CA ILE A 195 -28.04 1.64 2.58
C ILE A 195 -29.47 1.61 1.98
N GLY A 196 -29.75 0.60 1.15
CA GLY A 196 -31.06 0.39 0.54
C GLY A 196 -31.35 1.26 -0.70
N VAL A 197 -30.33 1.86 -1.31
CA VAL A 197 -30.44 2.68 -2.53
C VAL A 197 -29.63 2.01 -3.65
N PRO A 198 -30.15 0.97 -4.32
CA PRO A 198 -29.41 0.28 -5.36
C PRO A 198 -29.15 1.19 -6.57
N LEU A 199 -27.97 1.09 -7.15
CA LEU A 199 -27.64 1.75 -8.40
C LEU A 199 -28.27 1.03 -9.59
N PRO A 200 -28.63 1.75 -10.68
CA PRO A 200 -29.06 1.11 -11.90
C PRO A 200 -27.94 0.25 -12.48
N PRO A 201 -28.26 -0.90 -13.11
CA PRO A 201 -27.26 -1.74 -13.73
C PRO A 201 -26.58 -0.98 -14.89
N ALA A 202 -25.26 -1.05 -14.94
CA ALA A 202 -24.46 -0.47 -16.02
C ALA A 202 -24.08 -1.52 -17.06
N ARG A 203 -23.74 -1.08 -18.28
CA ARG A 203 -23.28 -1.97 -19.33
C ARG A 203 -21.96 -2.63 -18.95
N ALA A 204 -21.93 -3.94 -18.93
CA ALA A 204 -20.72 -4.71 -18.71
C ALA A 204 -19.76 -4.60 -19.93
N THR A 205 -18.51 -4.21 -19.67
CA THR A 205 -17.43 -4.12 -20.65
C THR A 205 -16.26 -4.98 -20.21
N ALA A 206 -15.38 -5.36 -21.14
CA ALA A 206 -14.14 -6.08 -20.82
C ALA A 206 -13.07 -5.16 -20.21
N LEU A 207 -13.07 -3.90 -20.63
CA LEU A 207 -12.19 -2.85 -20.12
C LEU A 207 -13.03 -1.72 -19.53
N ILE A 208 -12.59 -1.15 -18.44
CA ILE A 208 -13.19 0.04 -17.81
C ILE A 208 -12.84 1.26 -18.67
N ASP A 209 -13.85 2.00 -19.09
CA ASP A 209 -13.71 3.35 -19.62
C ASP A 209 -13.81 4.32 -18.43
N TRP A 210 -12.68 4.57 -17.76
CA TRP A 210 -12.64 5.38 -16.55
C TRP A 210 -13.25 6.78 -16.73
N PRO A 211 -12.93 7.52 -17.82
CA PRO A 211 -13.53 8.83 -18.05
C PRO A 211 -15.06 8.82 -18.10
N HIS A 212 -15.66 7.80 -18.68
CA HIS A 212 -17.10 7.65 -18.72
C HIS A 212 -17.66 7.06 -17.42
N ALA A 213 -17.10 5.94 -16.98
CA ALA A 213 -17.61 5.18 -15.84
C ALA A 213 -17.55 5.96 -14.51
N ALA A 214 -16.48 6.74 -14.27
CA ALA A 214 -16.35 7.51 -13.05
C ALA A 214 -17.33 8.70 -13.03
N ARG A 215 -17.51 9.42 -14.15
CA ARG A 215 -18.50 10.51 -14.24
C ARG A 215 -19.93 9.99 -14.01
N GLU A 216 -20.27 8.87 -14.63
CA GLU A 216 -21.57 8.23 -14.41
C GLU A 216 -21.73 7.81 -12.95
N ARG A 217 -20.71 7.19 -12.35
CA ARG A 217 -20.73 6.78 -10.94
C ARG A 217 -20.92 7.97 -10.00
N VAL A 218 -20.22 9.08 -10.17
CA VAL A 218 -20.39 10.29 -9.35
C VAL A 218 -21.81 10.83 -9.47
N ALA A 219 -22.40 10.86 -10.68
CA ALA A 219 -23.78 11.29 -10.87
C ALA A 219 -24.78 10.34 -10.17
N GLN A 220 -24.57 9.02 -10.26
CA GLN A 220 -25.39 8.02 -9.56
C GLN A 220 -25.26 8.14 -8.02
N LEU A 221 -24.05 8.37 -7.50
CA LEU A 221 -23.80 8.58 -6.08
C LEU A 221 -24.45 9.89 -5.58
N ARG A 222 -24.47 10.93 -6.42
CA ARG A 222 -25.19 12.18 -6.10
C ARG A 222 -26.71 11.93 -5.96
N ALA A 223 -27.28 11.21 -6.91
CA ALA A 223 -28.69 10.82 -6.83
C ALA A 223 -28.98 9.94 -5.59
N ALA A 224 -28.06 9.03 -5.26
CA ALA A 224 -28.19 8.20 -4.05
C ALA A 224 -28.11 9.02 -2.75
N PHE A 225 -27.26 10.05 -2.70
CA PHE A 225 -27.21 10.99 -1.59
C PHE A 225 -28.55 11.73 -1.39
N ASP A 226 -29.18 12.14 -2.49
CA ASP A 226 -30.49 12.82 -2.44
C ASP A 226 -31.65 11.89 -2.02
N LEU A 227 -31.50 10.58 -2.25
CA LEU A 227 -32.47 9.55 -1.88
C LEU A 227 -32.18 8.88 -0.53
N ALA A 228 -31.04 9.19 0.09
CA ALA A 228 -30.62 8.55 1.33
C ALA A 228 -31.61 8.81 2.47
N SER A 229 -31.89 7.78 3.28
CA SER A 229 -32.75 7.90 4.44
C SER A 229 -32.14 8.84 5.50
N GLU A 230 -33.01 9.45 6.33
CA GLU A 230 -32.53 10.30 7.44
C GLU A 230 -31.60 9.54 8.40
N GLY A 231 -31.79 8.23 8.58
CA GLY A 231 -30.91 7.37 9.34
C GLY A 231 -29.50 7.32 8.75
N ALA A 232 -29.39 7.11 7.42
CA ALA A 232 -28.11 7.11 6.70
C ALA A 232 -27.42 8.47 6.75
N LEU A 233 -28.18 9.55 6.51
CA LEU A 233 -27.64 10.92 6.60
C LEU A 233 -27.17 11.27 8.02
N SER A 234 -27.89 10.82 9.04
CA SER A 234 -27.49 11.02 10.45
C SER A 234 -26.20 10.26 10.79
N ALA A 235 -26.05 9.02 10.31
CA ALA A 235 -24.82 8.24 10.48
C ALA A 235 -23.63 8.90 9.76
N ALA A 236 -23.82 9.37 8.53
CA ALA A 236 -22.78 10.11 7.79
C ALA A 236 -22.38 11.41 8.51
N ARG A 237 -23.33 12.16 9.07
CA ARG A 237 -23.02 13.35 9.89
C ARG A 237 -22.26 12.99 11.17
N ALA A 238 -22.58 11.86 11.81
CA ALA A 238 -21.84 11.38 12.98
C ALA A 238 -20.40 11.00 12.60
N TYR A 239 -20.21 10.28 11.50
CA TYR A 239 -18.88 9.96 10.95
C TYR A 239 -18.08 11.23 10.63
N ARG A 240 -18.68 12.21 9.94
CA ARG A 240 -18.06 13.49 9.62
C ARG A 240 -17.55 14.19 10.89
N ARG A 241 -18.37 14.25 11.96
CA ARG A 241 -17.93 14.81 13.26
C ARG A 241 -16.80 14.04 13.91
N GLN A 242 -16.86 12.71 13.87
CA GLN A 242 -15.83 11.84 14.45
C GLN A 242 -14.49 12.00 13.72
N ARG A 243 -14.49 12.09 12.38
CA ARG A 243 -13.29 12.25 11.55
C ARG A 243 -12.75 13.69 11.59
N GLY A 244 -13.56 14.65 11.99
CA GLY A 244 -13.18 16.02 12.31
C GLY A 244 -12.50 16.79 11.17
N ALA A 245 -11.51 17.60 11.53
CA ALA A 245 -10.87 18.56 10.62
C ALA A 245 -10.22 17.90 9.39
N ALA A 246 -9.68 16.68 9.52
CA ALA A 246 -9.05 15.96 8.42
C ALA A 246 -10.08 15.65 7.30
N LEU A 247 -11.28 15.14 7.67
CA LEU A 247 -12.34 14.88 6.70
C LEU A 247 -12.90 16.17 6.12
N GLU A 248 -13.03 17.24 6.94
CA GLU A 248 -13.46 18.55 6.45
C GLU A 248 -12.52 19.07 5.36
N ALA A 249 -11.21 19.00 5.59
CA ALA A 249 -10.21 19.45 4.60
C ALA A 249 -10.28 18.62 3.31
N HIS A 250 -10.38 17.28 3.42
CA HIS A 250 -10.49 16.40 2.27
C HIS A 250 -11.79 16.62 1.47
N ALA A 251 -12.94 16.73 2.14
CA ALA A 251 -14.21 16.97 1.47
C ALA A 251 -14.26 18.36 0.80
N ARG A 252 -13.63 19.38 1.41
CA ARG A 252 -13.45 20.70 0.79
C ARG A 252 -12.55 20.62 -0.46
N PHE A 253 -11.46 19.86 -0.38
CA PHE A 253 -10.61 19.63 -1.54
C PHE A 253 -11.40 19.00 -2.69
N ASP A 254 -12.13 17.92 -2.45
CA ASP A 254 -12.88 17.23 -3.50
C ASP A 254 -13.98 18.14 -4.10
N ALA A 255 -14.64 18.95 -3.29
CA ALA A 255 -15.62 19.92 -3.76
C ALA A 255 -14.99 21.05 -4.60
N LEU A 256 -13.84 21.60 -4.16
CA LEU A 256 -13.06 22.59 -4.91
C LEU A 256 -12.53 22.00 -6.22
N HIS A 257 -11.95 20.80 -6.16
CA HIS A 257 -11.40 20.10 -7.31
C HIS A 257 -12.48 19.88 -8.38
N ALA A 258 -13.68 19.49 -7.98
CA ALA A 258 -14.81 19.37 -8.90
C ALA A 258 -15.28 20.73 -9.46
N ALA A 259 -15.36 21.76 -8.63
CA ALA A 259 -15.78 23.10 -9.05
C ALA A 259 -14.78 23.79 -9.97
N LEU A 260 -13.49 23.50 -9.82
CA LEU A 260 -12.38 24.07 -10.59
C LEU A 260 -11.94 23.20 -11.78
N GLY A 261 -12.74 22.23 -12.19
CA GLY A 261 -12.56 21.48 -13.44
C GLY A 261 -11.61 20.28 -13.34
N GLY A 262 -11.27 19.80 -12.15
CA GLY A 262 -10.48 18.60 -11.95
C GLY A 262 -8.96 18.79 -12.12
N HIS A 263 -8.48 20.04 -12.13
CA HIS A 263 -7.04 20.34 -12.20
C HIS A 263 -6.37 20.23 -10.82
N GLY A 264 -5.07 19.93 -10.78
CA GLY A 264 -4.29 19.90 -9.55
C GLY A 264 -4.37 21.25 -8.80
N TRP A 265 -4.31 21.21 -7.47
CA TRP A 265 -4.46 22.43 -6.64
C TRP A 265 -3.41 23.50 -6.93
N GLN A 266 -2.25 23.12 -7.47
CA GLN A 266 -1.20 24.06 -7.90
C GLN A 266 -1.66 24.99 -9.02
N ASP A 267 -2.59 24.52 -9.86
CA ASP A 267 -3.15 25.27 -10.99
C ASP A 267 -4.41 26.08 -10.60
N TRP A 268 -4.86 25.98 -9.35
CA TRP A 268 -6.00 26.75 -8.87
C TRP A 268 -5.65 28.23 -8.71
N PRO A 269 -6.62 29.14 -8.73
CA PRO A 269 -6.36 30.52 -8.32
C PRO A 269 -5.71 30.57 -6.94
N ALA A 270 -4.66 31.40 -6.77
CA ALA A 270 -3.84 31.47 -5.56
C ALA A 270 -4.64 31.64 -4.26
N ALA A 271 -5.85 32.23 -4.32
CA ALA A 271 -6.74 32.37 -3.18
C ALA A 271 -7.24 31.05 -2.59
N TYR A 272 -7.12 29.92 -3.34
CA TYR A 272 -7.52 28.58 -2.90
C TYR A 272 -6.34 27.67 -2.51
N HIS A 273 -5.10 28.20 -2.55
CA HIS A 273 -3.89 27.43 -2.18
C HIS A 273 -3.74 27.23 -0.67
N ASP A 274 -4.35 28.11 0.15
CA ASP A 274 -4.40 27.96 1.61
C ASP A 274 -5.73 27.29 2.02
N PRO A 275 -5.69 26.06 2.55
CA PRO A 275 -6.90 25.34 2.98
C PRO A 275 -7.69 26.06 4.09
N ASN A 276 -7.06 26.98 4.81
CA ASN A 276 -7.65 27.80 5.87
C ASN A 276 -7.88 29.25 5.45
N GLY A 277 -7.60 29.60 4.18
CA GLY A 277 -7.76 30.95 3.63
C GLY A 277 -9.22 31.39 3.53
N GLU A 278 -9.43 32.72 3.53
CA GLU A 278 -10.80 33.31 3.45
C GLU A 278 -11.61 32.81 2.24
N ALA A 279 -10.96 32.63 1.08
CA ALA A 279 -11.64 32.16 -0.12
C ALA A 279 -12.15 30.73 0.04
N VAL A 280 -11.39 29.85 0.68
CA VAL A 280 -11.79 28.48 0.97
C VAL A 280 -12.90 28.43 2.01
N ILE A 281 -12.81 29.26 3.05
CA ILE A 281 -13.87 29.36 4.08
C ILE A 281 -15.19 29.83 3.47
N ARG A 282 -15.13 30.86 2.62
CA ARG A 282 -16.32 31.36 1.90
C ARG A 282 -16.88 30.31 0.95
N PHE A 283 -16.04 29.68 0.14
CA PHE A 283 -16.44 28.56 -0.73
C PHE A 283 -17.14 27.45 0.07
N ALA A 284 -16.56 27.07 1.21
CA ALA A 284 -17.14 26.03 2.06
C ALA A 284 -18.55 26.39 2.58
N ALA A 285 -18.78 27.66 2.92
CA ALA A 285 -20.10 28.13 3.34
C ALA A 285 -21.11 28.13 2.19
N GLU A 286 -20.68 28.51 0.98
CA GLU A 286 -21.53 28.57 -0.22
C GLU A 286 -21.83 27.17 -0.80
N HIS A 287 -20.92 26.18 -0.61
CA HIS A 287 -20.97 24.83 -1.16
C HIS A 287 -21.12 23.72 -0.09
N GLU A 288 -21.71 24.03 1.06
CA GLU A 288 -21.85 23.06 2.16
C GLU A 288 -22.53 21.75 1.72
N ARG A 289 -23.48 21.79 0.78
CA ARG A 289 -24.13 20.57 0.28
C ARG A 289 -23.16 19.68 -0.50
N ASP A 290 -22.23 20.25 -1.26
CA ASP A 290 -21.21 19.48 -1.99
C ASP A 290 -20.19 18.87 -1.04
N ILE A 291 -19.76 19.62 -0.03
CA ILE A 291 -18.87 19.13 1.02
C ILE A 291 -19.55 18.00 1.81
N ALA A 292 -20.82 18.18 2.19
CA ALA A 292 -21.60 17.14 2.85
C ALA A 292 -21.76 15.88 1.99
N PHE A 293 -21.87 16.03 0.68
CA PHE A 293 -21.91 14.90 -0.26
C PHE A 293 -20.58 14.12 -0.25
N TYR A 294 -19.43 14.77 -0.39
CA TYR A 294 -18.14 14.06 -0.35
C TYR A 294 -17.87 13.43 1.02
N ALA A 295 -18.23 14.08 2.12
CA ALA A 295 -18.16 13.49 3.44
C ALA A 295 -19.09 12.27 3.60
N PHE A 296 -20.30 12.30 3.02
CA PHE A 296 -21.21 11.16 2.96
C PHE A 296 -20.60 10.00 2.16
N LEU A 297 -19.94 10.28 1.03
CA LEU A 297 -19.29 9.24 0.23
C LEU A 297 -18.14 8.57 0.99
N GLN A 298 -17.38 9.32 1.77
CA GLN A 298 -16.33 8.75 2.62
C GLN A 298 -16.91 7.80 3.67
N TRP A 299 -18.01 8.18 4.33
CA TRP A 299 -18.73 7.29 5.23
C TRP A 299 -19.23 6.02 4.54
N LEU A 300 -19.77 6.14 3.33
CA LEU A 300 -20.31 5.00 2.59
C LEU A 300 -19.21 4.05 2.11
N ALA A 301 -18.05 4.57 1.69
CA ALA A 301 -16.90 3.77 1.34
C ALA A 301 -16.32 3.02 2.56
N ASP A 302 -16.21 3.69 3.70
CA ASP A 302 -15.83 3.09 4.99
C ASP A 302 -16.78 1.96 5.40
N LEU A 303 -18.10 2.19 5.31
CA LEU A 303 -19.13 1.16 5.56
C LEU A 303 -18.96 -0.05 4.63
N GLY A 304 -18.60 0.19 3.38
CA GLY A 304 -18.35 -0.86 2.39
C GLY A 304 -17.20 -1.77 2.79
N LEU A 305 -16.05 -1.20 3.14
CA LEU A 305 -14.87 -1.96 3.60
C LEU A 305 -15.15 -2.68 4.92
N ALA A 306 -15.84 -2.03 5.87
CA ALA A 306 -16.28 -2.65 7.12
C ALA A 306 -17.16 -3.89 6.87
N THR A 307 -18.08 -3.79 5.91
CA THR A 307 -18.97 -4.88 5.55
C THR A 307 -18.20 -6.02 4.89
N ALA A 308 -17.27 -5.72 3.98
CA ALA A 308 -16.45 -6.72 3.32
C ALA A 308 -15.56 -7.47 4.32
N GLN A 309 -14.89 -6.76 5.24
CA GLN A 309 -14.06 -7.40 6.28
C GLN A 309 -14.90 -8.26 7.22
N ARG A 310 -16.05 -7.79 7.67
CA ARG A 310 -16.96 -8.58 8.51
C ARG A 310 -17.37 -9.88 7.81
N THR A 311 -17.75 -9.80 6.53
CA THR A 311 -18.11 -10.96 5.72
C THR A 311 -16.94 -11.92 5.53
N ALA A 312 -15.74 -11.41 5.26
CA ALA A 312 -14.52 -12.22 5.17
C ALA A 312 -14.24 -12.96 6.49
N LYS A 313 -14.28 -12.25 7.62
CA LYS A 313 -13.99 -12.79 8.97
C LYS A 313 -14.98 -13.83 9.45
N GLU A 314 -16.13 -14.03 8.81
CA GLU A 314 -17.04 -15.14 9.14
C GLU A 314 -16.36 -16.51 8.98
N ARG A 315 -15.39 -16.66 8.06
CA ARG A 315 -14.73 -17.93 7.76
C ARG A 315 -13.23 -17.81 7.49
N MET A 316 -12.71 -16.64 7.17
CA MET A 316 -11.28 -16.40 6.94
C MET A 316 -10.61 -16.02 8.26
N ALA A 317 -9.46 -16.61 8.56
CA ALA A 317 -8.68 -16.27 9.75
C ALA A 317 -8.12 -14.85 9.66
N THR A 318 -7.58 -14.47 8.51
CA THR A 318 -7.05 -13.10 8.26
C THR A 318 -8.15 -12.16 7.77
N GLY A 319 -8.95 -12.59 6.79
CA GLY A 319 -9.91 -11.71 6.12
C GLY A 319 -9.22 -10.84 5.06
N ILE A 320 -9.59 -9.55 4.98
CA ILE A 320 -9.00 -8.62 4.02
C ILE A 320 -7.56 -8.29 4.43
N VAL A 321 -6.65 -8.32 3.46
CA VAL A 321 -5.31 -7.73 3.54
C VAL A 321 -5.33 -6.47 2.69
N ALA A 322 -5.28 -5.31 3.36
CA ALA A 322 -5.21 -4.01 2.69
C ALA A 322 -3.82 -3.79 2.08
N ASP A 323 -3.75 -3.00 1.02
CA ASP A 323 -2.50 -2.60 0.40
C ASP A 323 -2.24 -1.11 0.66
N LEU A 324 -1.08 -0.80 1.22
CA LEU A 324 -0.66 0.56 1.55
C LEU A 324 0.31 1.07 0.50
N ALA A 325 -0.12 2.01 -0.34
CA ALA A 325 0.73 2.66 -1.32
C ALA A 325 1.91 3.41 -0.65
N VAL A 326 3.07 3.41 -1.30
CA VAL A 326 4.30 4.01 -0.75
C VAL A 326 4.17 5.52 -0.53
N GLY A 327 3.46 6.21 -1.41
CA GLY A 327 3.31 7.67 -1.40
C GLY A 327 1.92 8.13 -1.83
N MET A 328 1.85 9.37 -2.26
CA MET A 328 0.64 10.03 -2.75
C MET A 328 0.96 11.07 -3.81
N ASP A 329 -0.03 11.45 -4.56
CA ASP A 329 0.11 12.47 -5.60
C ASP A 329 0.31 13.87 -4.99
N ALA A 330 1.31 14.61 -5.48
CA ALA A 330 1.61 15.96 -5.04
C ALA A 330 0.49 16.99 -5.36
N GLY A 331 -0.40 16.68 -6.30
CA GLY A 331 -1.60 17.47 -6.60
C GLY A 331 -2.83 17.05 -5.80
N GLY A 332 -2.69 16.11 -4.84
CA GLY A 332 -3.79 15.55 -4.06
C GLY A 332 -4.15 16.34 -2.81
N SER A 333 -5.22 15.89 -2.15
CA SER A 333 -5.78 16.56 -0.96
C SER A 333 -4.83 16.57 0.23
N HIS A 334 -3.97 15.55 0.38
CA HIS A 334 -2.97 15.54 1.46
C HIS A 334 -1.94 16.66 1.24
N ALA A 335 -1.40 16.75 0.02
CA ALA A 335 -0.43 17.79 -0.33
C ALA A 335 -1.02 19.21 -0.27
N TRP A 336 -2.32 19.36 -0.52
CA TRP A 336 -3.00 20.63 -0.36
C TRP A 336 -3.20 21.01 1.11
N SER A 337 -3.62 20.06 1.95
CA SER A 337 -4.02 20.34 3.34
C SER A 337 -2.91 20.21 4.39
N ALA A 338 -1.85 19.47 4.09
CA ALA A 338 -0.75 19.14 5.02
C ALA A 338 0.60 19.02 4.30
N ARG A 339 0.90 20.00 3.43
CA ARG A 339 2.13 19.98 2.60
C ARG A 339 3.42 19.91 3.42
N ASP A 340 3.41 20.47 4.64
CA ASP A 340 4.58 20.47 5.54
C ASP A 340 4.89 19.06 6.09
N GLU A 341 4.02 18.07 5.87
CA GLU A 341 4.24 16.67 6.21
C GLU A 341 4.93 15.89 5.07
N LEU A 342 5.10 16.50 3.87
CA LEU A 342 5.52 15.83 2.65
C LEU A 342 6.85 16.34 2.11
N LEU A 343 7.53 15.49 1.34
CA LEU A 343 8.73 15.82 0.56
C LEU A 343 8.34 16.75 -0.61
N THR A 344 8.18 18.05 -0.32
CA THR A 344 7.78 19.05 -1.30
C THR A 344 8.94 19.33 -2.27
N GLY A 345 8.67 19.33 -3.58
CA GLY A 345 9.69 19.54 -4.63
C GLY A 345 10.48 18.28 -4.97
N LEU A 346 10.17 17.15 -4.33
CA LEU A 346 10.77 15.84 -4.61
C LEU A 346 9.70 14.84 -5.03
N THR A 347 10.08 13.91 -5.90
CA THR A 347 9.30 12.70 -6.22
C THR A 347 10.02 11.46 -5.70
N VAL A 348 9.28 10.37 -5.56
CA VAL A 348 9.82 9.08 -5.13
C VAL A 348 9.86 8.12 -6.32
N GLY A 349 10.87 7.25 -6.32
CA GLY A 349 11.08 6.27 -7.36
C GLY A 349 12.01 5.14 -6.94
N ALA A 350 12.65 4.54 -7.91
CA ALA A 350 13.70 3.56 -7.75
C ALA A 350 14.88 3.89 -8.68
N PRO A 351 16.14 3.67 -8.24
CA PRO A 351 17.28 3.79 -9.13
C PRO A 351 17.26 2.70 -10.21
N PRO A 352 18.11 2.81 -11.24
CA PRO A 352 18.28 1.75 -12.23
C PRO A 352 18.51 0.38 -11.58
N ASP A 353 17.70 -0.60 -11.97
CA ASP A 353 17.76 -1.97 -11.49
C ASP A 353 17.35 -2.96 -12.60
N PRO A 354 17.46 -4.30 -12.40
CA PRO A 354 17.04 -5.29 -13.41
C PRO A 354 15.55 -5.22 -13.80
N LEU A 355 14.68 -4.63 -12.98
CA LEU A 355 13.25 -4.46 -13.25
C LEU A 355 12.96 -3.16 -14.02
N GLY A 356 13.86 -2.18 -13.90
CA GLY A 356 13.78 -0.87 -14.56
C GLY A 356 15.19 -0.34 -14.89
N PRO A 357 15.81 -0.74 -16.02
CA PRO A 357 17.21 -0.39 -16.35
C PRO A 357 17.49 1.12 -16.42
N ASP A 358 16.48 1.93 -16.66
CA ASP A 358 16.57 3.40 -16.70
C ASP A 358 16.19 4.05 -15.36
N GLY A 359 15.92 3.25 -14.33
CA GLY A 359 15.28 3.71 -13.10
C GLY A 359 13.79 3.97 -13.27
N GLN A 360 13.12 4.32 -12.19
CA GLN A 360 11.68 4.62 -12.18
C GLN A 360 11.41 5.88 -11.38
N ASN A 361 10.70 6.83 -11.98
CA ASN A 361 10.08 7.94 -11.27
C ASN A 361 8.57 7.65 -11.20
N TRP A 362 8.04 7.44 -10.00
CA TRP A 362 6.63 7.08 -9.83
C TRP A 362 5.69 8.29 -9.84
N GLY A 363 6.24 9.50 -9.92
CA GLY A 363 5.46 10.75 -9.97
C GLY A 363 4.68 11.07 -8.70
N ILE A 364 5.02 10.44 -7.59
CA ILE A 364 4.39 10.62 -6.28
C ILE A 364 5.37 11.25 -5.29
N THR A 365 4.84 11.88 -4.26
CA THR A 365 5.60 12.31 -3.07
C THR A 365 5.37 11.37 -1.90
N ALA A 366 6.16 11.50 -0.84
CA ALA A 366 6.05 10.70 0.38
C ALA A 366 6.13 11.58 1.62
N LEU A 367 5.95 10.97 2.81
CA LEU A 367 6.14 11.65 4.07
C LEU A 367 7.61 12.02 4.28
N ASP A 368 7.84 13.26 4.68
CA ASP A 368 9.18 13.79 4.99
C ASP A 368 9.67 13.21 6.33
N PRO A 369 10.86 12.58 6.39
CA PRO A 369 11.40 11.98 7.62
C PRO A 369 11.56 12.98 8.75
N PHE A 370 11.92 14.22 8.47
CA PHE A 370 12.06 15.26 9.49
C PHE A 370 10.71 15.77 9.98
N ALA A 371 9.73 15.91 9.08
CA ALA A 371 8.36 16.25 9.47
C ALA A 371 7.71 15.12 10.29
N LEU A 372 7.99 13.86 9.99
CA LEU A 372 7.57 12.71 10.81
C LEU A 372 8.07 12.87 12.25
N GLU A 373 9.35 13.14 12.45
CA GLU A 373 9.92 13.36 13.78
C GLU A 373 9.31 14.58 14.46
N ARG A 374 9.19 15.73 13.76
CA ARG A 374 8.61 16.96 14.30
C ARG A 374 7.17 16.79 14.77
N THR A 375 6.38 15.96 14.08
CA THR A 375 4.95 15.73 14.37
C THR A 375 4.69 14.50 15.21
N GLY A 376 5.73 13.83 15.75
CA GLY A 376 5.60 12.60 16.51
C GLY A 376 5.01 11.46 15.68
N PHE A 377 5.34 11.39 14.39
CA PHE A 377 4.88 10.37 13.41
C PHE A 377 3.37 10.34 13.17
N ARG A 378 2.64 11.40 13.53
CA ARG A 378 1.17 11.44 13.46
C ARG A 378 0.63 11.02 12.10
N ALA A 379 1.13 11.60 11.00
CA ALA A 379 0.64 11.29 9.65
C ALA A 379 0.81 9.81 9.27
N PHE A 380 1.92 9.19 9.67
CA PHE A 380 2.16 7.76 9.42
C PHE A 380 1.27 6.87 10.28
N ILE A 381 1.11 7.20 11.57
CA ILE A 381 0.22 6.49 12.51
C ILE A 381 -1.23 6.53 11.99
N GLU A 382 -1.71 7.70 11.58
CA GLU A 382 -3.07 7.85 11.05
C GLU A 382 -3.26 7.09 9.72
N THR A 383 -2.26 7.09 8.85
CA THR A 383 -2.27 6.31 7.61
C THR A 383 -2.42 4.81 7.88
N LEU A 384 -1.65 4.26 8.83
CA LEU A 384 -1.76 2.85 9.23
C LEU A 384 -3.13 2.54 9.83
N ARG A 385 -3.65 3.41 10.69
CA ARG A 385 -4.97 3.24 11.30
C ARG A 385 -6.09 3.18 10.27
N VAL A 386 -6.04 4.04 9.26
CA VAL A 386 -7.03 4.02 8.17
C VAL A 386 -6.92 2.74 7.35
N ALA A 387 -5.71 2.30 7.01
CA ALA A 387 -5.51 1.07 6.25
C ALA A 387 -5.95 -0.18 7.02
N LEU A 388 -5.79 -0.18 8.35
CA LEU A 388 -6.02 -1.34 9.21
C LEU A 388 -7.43 -1.39 9.83
N VAL A 389 -8.20 -0.30 9.84
CA VAL A 389 -9.49 -0.23 10.55
C VAL A 389 -10.50 -1.31 10.08
N HIS A 390 -10.42 -1.71 8.82
CA HIS A 390 -11.28 -2.73 8.21
C HIS A 390 -10.46 -3.81 7.51
N ALA A 391 -9.33 -4.22 8.10
CA ALA A 391 -8.47 -5.26 7.56
C ALA A 391 -7.90 -6.15 8.66
N GLY A 392 -7.63 -7.41 8.37
CA GLY A 392 -6.91 -8.32 9.27
C GLY A 392 -5.47 -8.52 8.83
N GLY A 393 -5.01 -7.77 7.83
CA GLY A 393 -3.63 -7.71 7.38
C GLY A 393 -3.35 -6.45 6.57
N ILE A 394 -2.09 -6.11 6.44
CA ILE A 394 -1.62 -5.00 5.61
C ILE A 394 -0.42 -5.45 4.78
N ARG A 395 -0.42 -5.18 3.49
CA ARG A 395 0.78 -5.18 2.66
C ARG A 395 1.32 -3.76 2.61
N ILE A 396 2.57 -3.59 2.98
CA ILE A 396 3.27 -2.32 2.87
C ILE A 396 4.03 -2.35 1.54
N ASP A 397 3.56 -1.54 0.59
CA ASP A 397 4.16 -1.39 -0.71
C ASP A 397 5.54 -0.74 -0.57
N HIS A 398 6.53 -1.25 -1.33
CA HIS A 398 7.92 -0.80 -1.26
C HIS A 398 8.41 -0.63 0.19
N ALA A 399 8.35 -1.71 0.98
CA ALA A 399 8.68 -1.66 2.42
C ALA A 399 10.13 -1.23 2.70
N LEU A 400 11.01 -1.24 1.68
CA LEU A 400 12.33 -0.61 1.71
C LEU A 400 12.24 0.88 2.07
N GLY A 401 11.12 1.53 1.74
CA GLY A 401 10.77 2.89 2.13
C GLY A 401 10.65 3.11 3.64
N LEU A 402 10.58 2.07 4.46
CA LEU A 402 10.74 2.19 5.91
C LEU A 402 12.19 2.48 6.34
N GLU A 403 13.17 2.13 5.50
CA GLU A 403 14.60 2.30 5.76
C GLU A 403 15.20 3.45 4.95
N ARG A 404 14.86 3.52 3.66
CA ARG A 404 15.34 4.55 2.74
C ARG A 404 14.41 4.70 1.54
N LEU A 405 14.30 5.91 1.02
CA LEU A 405 13.57 6.22 -0.22
C LEU A 405 14.54 6.76 -1.27
N TRP A 406 14.38 6.35 -2.52
CA TRP A 406 15.01 7.01 -3.64
C TRP A 406 14.22 8.28 -3.96
N VAL A 407 14.83 9.44 -3.72
CA VAL A 407 14.18 10.74 -3.94
C VAL A 407 14.82 11.44 -5.14
N ILE A 408 13.98 12.04 -5.98
CA ILE A 408 14.35 12.63 -7.25
C ILE A 408 13.85 14.08 -7.24
N PRO A 409 14.69 15.11 -7.55
CA PRO A 409 14.20 16.46 -7.72
C PRO A 409 13.08 16.54 -8.76
N ALA A 410 12.05 17.34 -8.52
CA ALA A 410 10.92 17.45 -9.44
C ALA A 410 11.40 17.95 -10.82
N GLY A 411 11.06 17.17 -11.86
CA GLY A 411 11.46 17.47 -13.25
C GLY A 411 12.79 16.85 -13.68
N SER A 412 13.52 16.17 -12.78
CA SER A 412 14.73 15.41 -13.11
C SER A 412 14.44 14.00 -13.60
N ASP A 413 15.41 13.39 -14.26
CA ASP A 413 15.35 12.00 -14.70
C ASP A 413 15.41 11.03 -13.51
N ALA A 414 14.88 9.82 -13.68
CA ALA A 414 14.81 8.81 -12.61
C ALA A 414 16.18 8.41 -12.03
N SER A 415 17.25 8.49 -12.83
CA SER A 415 18.63 8.24 -12.41
C SER A 415 19.24 9.39 -11.60
N GLU A 416 18.67 10.60 -11.69
CA GLU A 416 19.15 11.82 -11.00
C GLU A 416 18.53 11.92 -9.60
N GLY A 417 18.75 10.91 -8.77
CA GLY A 417 18.24 10.85 -7.42
C GLY A 417 19.29 10.48 -6.39
N ALA A 418 18.86 10.42 -5.14
CA ALA A 418 19.67 9.93 -4.03
C ALA A 418 18.81 9.15 -3.02
N TYR A 419 19.42 8.20 -2.31
CA TYR A 419 18.74 7.59 -1.17
C TYR A 419 18.69 8.54 0.01
N LEU A 420 17.47 8.81 0.47
CA LEU A 420 17.17 9.53 1.71
C LEU A 420 16.84 8.51 2.80
N ARG A 421 17.60 8.52 3.89
CA ARG A 421 17.38 7.64 5.04
C ARG A 421 16.08 8.01 5.75
N MET A 422 15.29 7.00 6.08
CA MET A 422 14.07 7.11 6.87
C MET A 422 14.35 6.68 8.32
N PRO A 423 13.54 7.11 9.29
CA PRO A 423 13.68 6.71 10.70
C PRO A 423 13.14 5.28 10.93
N GLY A 424 13.78 4.30 10.29
CA GLY A 424 13.29 2.93 10.10
C GLY A 424 12.94 2.21 11.39
N ASP A 425 13.73 2.39 12.45
CA ASP A 425 13.44 1.77 13.75
C ASP A 425 12.14 2.26 14.36
N HIS A 426 11.86 3.57 14.26
CA HIS A 426 10.61 4.14 14.72
C HIS A 426 9.44 3.67 13.85
N LEU A 427 9.59 3.70 12.52
CA LEU A 427 8.54 3.29 11.59
C LEU A 427 8.16 1.81 11.77
N ARG A 428 9.12 0.90 11.88
CA ARG A 428 8.85 -0.53 12.11
C ARG A 428 8.15 -0.78 13.45
N ARG A 429 8.52 -0.04 14.52
CA ARG A 429 7.84 -0.14 15.81
C ARG A 429 6.42 0.39 15.75
N ILE A 430 6.19 1.50 15.07
CA ILE A 430 4.85 2.06 14.83
C ILE A 430 3.97 1.07 14.06
N VAL A 431 4.50 0.47 12.98
CA VAL A 431 3.79 -0.61 12.25
C VAL A 431 3.40 -1.75 13.18
N ALA A 432 4.32 -2.20 14.05
CA ALA A 432 4.03 -3.28 15.00
C ALA A 432 2.96 -2.89 16.04
N ILE A 433 2.97 -1.65 16.55
CA ILE A 433 1.95 -1.14 17.48
C ILE A 433 0.57 -1.13 16.83
N GLU A 434 0.47 -0.54 15.63
CA GLU A 434 -0.84 -0.41 14.96
C GLU A 434 -1.35 -1.75 14.43
N ALA A 435 -0.47 -2.65 13.98
CA ALA A 435 -0.82 -4.02 13.62
C ALA A 435 -1.36 -4.82 14.82
N GLN A 436 -0.72 -4.71 16.00
CA GLN A 436 -1.22 -5.36 17.22
C GLN A 436 -2.58 -4.80 17.65
N ARG A 437 -2.79 -3.48 17.56
CA ARG A 437 -4.07 -2.83 17.88
C ARG A 437 -5.21 -3.32 16.99
N ALA A 438 -4.89 -3.59 15.73
CA ALA A 438 -5.85 -4.08 14.74
C ALA A 438 -5.98 -5.60 14.67
N ASP A 439 -5.21 -6.37 15.46
CA ASP A 439 -5.08 -7.83 15.34
C ASP A 439 -4.77 -8.24 13.89
N ALA A 440 -3.81 -7.56 13.27
CA ALA A 440 -3.50 -7.69 11.85
C ALA A 440 -2.10 -8.28 11.61
N VAL A 441 -1.96 -9.03 10.52
CA VAL A 441 -0.68 -9.50 10.01
C VAL A 441 -0.03 -8.42 9.14
N VAL A 442 1.32 -8.40 9.11
CA VAL A 442 2.09 -7.45 8.30
C VAL A 442 2.83 -8.21 7.21
N ILE A 443 2.63 -7.79 5.96
CA ILE A 443 3.36 -8.25 4.78
C ILE A 443 4.15 -7.05 4.27
N ALA A 444 5.46 -7.21 4.14
CA ALA A 444 6.37 -6.19 3.65
C ALA A 444 6.81 -6.56 2.24
N GLU A 445 6.53 -5.72 1.28
CA GLU A 445 7.06 -5.90 -0.08
C GLU A 445 8.55 -5.56 -0.07
N ASP A 446 9.38 -6.60 -0.17
CA ASP A 446 10.84 -6.57 -0.08
C ASP A 446 11.51 -6.95 -1.42
N LEU A 447 10.92 -6.50 -2.52
CA LEU A 447 11.44 -6.70 -3.88
C LEU A 447 12.35 -5.54 -4.30
N GLY A 448 13.22 -5.77 -5.30
CA GLY A 448 14.16 -4.77 -5.82
C GLY A 448 15.53 -4.78 -5.12
N THR A 449 16.20 -3.63 -5.02
CA THR A 449 17.53 -3.48 -4.42
C THR A 449 17.47 -3.45 -2.89
N VAL A 450 17.44 -4.62 -2.30
CA VAL A 450 17.26 -4.82 -0.85
C VAL A 450 18.56 -4.52 -0.09
N PRO A 451 18.55 -3.61 0.92
CA PRO A 451 19.72 -3.36 1.75
C PRO A 451 20.14 -4.61 2.54
N PRO A 452 21.47 -4.81 2.77
CA PRO A 452 21.95 -5.89 3.61
C PRO A 452 21.29 -5.88 5.00
N GLY A 453 20.83 -7.04 5.48
CA GLY A 453 20.19 -7.19 6.80
C GLY A 453 18.75 -6.71 6.92
N PHE A 454 18.18 -6.10 5.87
CA PHE A 454 16.79 -5.61 5.93
C PHE A 454 15.79 -6.75 6.16
N ARG A 455 15.91 -7.85 5.42
CA ARG A 455 15.05 -9.04 5.59
C ARG A 455 15.16 -9.65 6.98
N ASP A 456 16.37 -9.71 7.55
CA ASP A 456 16.57 -10.18 8.94
C ASP A 456 15.83 -9.29 9.96
N THR A 457 15.84 -7.98 9.72
CA THR A 457 15.14 -7.00 10.56
C THR A 457 13.62 -7.19 10.50
N LEU A 458 13.07 -7.48 9.32
CA LEU A 458 11.64 -7.81 9.15
C LEU A 458 11.29 -9.13 9.84
N ALA A 459 12.06 -10.18 9.58
CA ALA A 459 11.85 -11.52 10.12
C ALA A 459 11.91 -11.53 11.66
N ALA A 460 12.85 -10.79 12.27
CA ALA A 460 12.95 -10.64 13.72
C ALA A 460 11.67 -10.08 14.36
N ARG A 461 10.88 -9.29 13.61
CA ARG A 461 9.58 -8.74 14.06
C ARG A 461 8.37 -9.52 13.55
N CYS A 462 8.55 -10.65 12.87
CA CYS A 462 7.47 -11.39 12.20
C CYS A 462 6.69 -10.51 11.19
N MET A 463 7.34 -9.56 10.54
CA MET A 463 6.85 -8.89 9.36
C MET A 463 7.24 -9.77 8.17
N LEU A 464 6.24 -10.33 7.48
CA LEU A 464 6.47 -11.32 6.43
C LEU A 464 6.99 -10.64 5.17
N GLY A 465 8.13 -11.07 4.63
CA GLY A 465 8.57 -10.69 3.29
C GLY A 465 7.72 -11.34 2.20
N MET A 466 8.06 -11.09 0.95
CA MET A 466 7.39 -11.70 -0.20
C MET A 466 8.34 -12.61 -0.97
N ARG A 467 7.89 -13.84 -1.30
CA ARG A 467 8.58 -14.76 -2.19
C ARG A 467 7.70 -14.99 -3.41
N VAL A 468 8.12 -14.42 -4.51
CA VAL A 468 7.34 -14.34 -5.75
C VAL A 468 7.98 -15.26 -6.79
N LEU A 469 7.27 -16.26 -7.28
CA LEU A 469 7.81 -17.33 -8.13
C LEU A 469 8.78 -16.87 -9.23
N PRO A 470 8.53 -15.83 -10.03
CA PRO A 470 9.46 -15.38 -11.05
C PRO A 470 10.84 -14.94 -10.53
N PHE A 471 10.94 -14.52 -9.26
CA PHE A 471 12.14 -13.95 -8.65
C PHE A 471 12.91 -14.93 -7.77
N GLU A 472 12.32 -16.07 -7.42
CA GLU A 472 12.98 -17.08 -6.59
C GLU A 472 13.95 -17.90 -7.45
N ARG A 473 15.14 -17.31 -7.70
CA ARG A 473 16.21 -17.86 -8.55
C ARG A 473 17.48 -18.11 -7.74
N ASP A 474 18.21 -19.16 -8.13
CA ASP A 474 19.56 -19.38 -7.65
C ASP A 474 20.60 -18.56 -8.46
N THR A 475 21.85 -18.63 -8.05
CA THR A 475 22.94 -17.90 -8.70
C THR A 475 23.26 -18.38 -10.12
N GLU A 476 22.77 -19.56 -10.51
CA GLU A 476 22.93 -20.12 -11.86
C GLU A 476 21.70 -19.83 -12.75
N GLY A 477 20.66 -19.14 -12.21
CA GLY A 477 19.43 -18.78 -12.90
C GLY A 477 18.35 -19.87 -12.86
N GLY A 478 18.58 -20.96 -12.14
CA GLY A 478 17.59 -21.99 -11.85
C GLY A 478 16.51 -21.48 -10.88
N PHE A 479 15.39 -22.20 -10.77
CA PHE A 479 14.37 -21.89 -9.77
C PHE A 479 14.67 -22.57 -8.44
N VAL A 480 14.66 -21.80 -7.37
CA VAL A 480 14.79 -22.32 -6.00
C VAL A 480 13.57 -23.16 -5.66
N PRO A 481 13.73 -24.42 -5.22
CA PRO A 481 12.60 -25.25 -4.81
C PRO A 481 11.82 -24.60 -3.66
N PRO A 482 10.46 -24.63 -3.67
CA PRO A 482 9.64 -23.98 -2.65
C PRO A 482 10.00 -24.41 -1.21
N ALA A 483 10.43 -25.65 -1.00
CA ALA A 483 10.86 -26.13 0.33
C ALA A 483 12.06 -25.34 0.92
N ALA A 484 12.81 -24.61 0.08
CA ALA A 484 13.93 -23.76 0.50
C ALA A 484 13.54 -22.27 0.59
N TRP A 485 12.27 -21.93 0.33
CA TRP A 485 11.80 -20.55 0.50
C TRP A 485 11.74 -20.18 1.98
N ASP A 486 11.91 -18.89 2.24
CA ASP A 486 11.92 -18.34 3.58
C ASP A 486 10.55 -18.52 4.28
N GLU A 487 10.56 -19.13 5.47
CA GLU A 487 9.36 -19.30 6.31
C GLU A 487 8.81 -17.96 6.83
N ALA A 488 9.66 -16.93 6.94
CA ALA A 488 9.27 -15.60 7.35
C ALA A 488 8.73 -14.75 6.18
N ALA A 489 8.01 -15.36 5.24
CA ALA A 489 7.50 -14.71 4.04
C ALA A 489 6.10 -15.22 3.66
N VAL A 490 5.49 -14.53 2.68
CA VAL A 490 4.30 -14.98 1.96
C VAL A 490 4.74 -15.51 0.60
N ALA A 491 4.32 -16.74 0.25
CA ALA A 491 4.56 -17.31 -1.06
C ALA A 491 3.54 -16.75 -2.07
N MET A 492 4.00 -16.31 -3.24
CA MET A 492 3.12 -15.68 -4.23
C MET A 492 3.37 -16.20 -5.64
N THR A 493 2.32 -16.37 -6.43
CA THR A 493 2.43 -16.70 -7.85
C THR A 493 2.94 -15.52 -8.67
N GLY A 494 2.57 -14.31 -8.29
CA GLY A 494 2.93 -13.05 -8.93
C GLY A 494 2.38 -11.87 -8.14
N THR A 495 2.71 -10.66 -8.58
CA THR A 495 2.12 -9.40 -8.15
C THR A 495 1.29 -8.81 -9.29
N HIS A 496 0.63 -7.66 -9.07
CA HIS A 496 -0.05 -6.93 -10.13
C HIS A 496 0.90 -6.41 -11.23
N ASP A 497 2.20 -6.28 -10.94
CA ASP A 497 3.25 -5.78 -11.83
C ASP A 497 4.00 -6.88 -12.60
N THR A 498 3.81 -8.13 -12.19
CA THR A 498 4.46 -9.25 -12.85
C THR A 498 3.56 -9.87 -13.91
N PRO A 499 4.10 -10.50 -14.94
CA PRO A 499 3.33 -11.34 -15.85
C PRO A 499 2.54 -12.40 -15.06
N THR A 500 1.32 -12.71 -15.50
CA THR A 500 0.59 -13.86 -14.98
C THR A 500 1.34 -15.16 -15.30
N LEU A 501 1.07 -16.23 -14.57
CA LEU A 501 1.69 -17.55 -14.84
C LEU A 501 1.49 -18.00 -16.29
N ALA A 502 0.26 -17.84 -16.81
CA ALA A 502 -0.07 -18.21 -18.18
C ALA A 502 0.58 -17.26 -19.20
N GLY A 503 0.60 -15.98 -18.92
CA GLY A 503 1.24 -14.96 -19.74
C GLY A 503 2.75 -15.16 -19.83
N TRP A 504 3.41 -15.36 -18.70
CA TRP A 504 4.84 -15.64 -18.63
C TRP A 504 5.20 -16.91 -19.41
N TRP A 505 4.42 -17.99 -19.24
CA TRP A 505 4.66 -19.25 -19.95
C TRP A 505 4.56 -19.11 -21.46
N LYS A 506 3.63 -18.28 -21.95
CA LYS A 506 3.44 -18.00 -23.37
C LYS A 506 4.36 -16.91 -23.93
N GLY A 507 5.05 -16.16 -23.08
CA GLY A 507 5.90 -15.03 -23.49
C GLY A 507 5.10 -13.76 -23.77
N ARG A 508 3.95 -13.57 -23.09
CA ARG A 508 3.10 -12.38 -23.29
C ARG A 508 3.78 -11.09 -22.87
N ASP A 509 4.60 -11.14 -21.82
CA ASP A 509 5.47 -10.05 -21.39
C ASP A 509 6.54 -9.72 -22.45
N ILE A 510 7.06 -10.72 -23.16
CA ILE A 510 7.98 -10.53 -24.29
C ILE A 510 7.26 -9.81 -25.44
N ASP A 511 6.02 -10.23 -25.77
CA ASP A 511 5.21 -9.53 -26.78
C ASP A 511 5.02 -8.05 -26.45
N TRP A 512 4.79 -7.73 -25.16
CA TRP A 512 4.66 -6.35 -24.72
C TRP A 512 6.00 -5.61 -24.79
N ALA A 513 7.11 -6.22 -24.37
CA ALA A 513 8.43 -5.63 -24.48
C ALA A 513 8.82 -5.33 -25.93
N GLU A 514 8.59 -6.27 -26.86
CA GLU A 514 8.80 -6.08 -28.30
C GLU A 514 7.94 -4.92 -28.84
N LYS A 515 6.64 -4.88 -28.49
CA LYS A 515 5.72 -3.82 -28.92
C LYS A 515 6.15 -2.43 -28.44
N LEU A 516 6.72 -2.35 -27.24
CA LEU A 516 7.15 -1.10 -26.61
C LEU A 516 8.62 -0.73 -26.90
N GLY A 517 9.33 -1.58 -27.65
CA GLY A 517 10.76 -1.36 -27.96
C GLY A 517 11.67 -1.46 -26.72
N ARG A 518 11.25 -2.21 -25.69
CA ARG A 518 12.02 -2.39 -24.46
C ARG A 518 13.08 -3.50 -24.62
N SER A 519 14.20 -3.37 -23.93
CA SER A 519 15.21 -4.42 -23.80
C SER A 519 14.66 -5.62 -22.99
N GLY A 520 15.30 -6.80 -23.14
CA GLY A 520 14.97 -8.01 -22.36
C GLY A 520 13.95 -8.94 -23.03
N ALA A 521 13.45 -8.63 -24.22
CA ALA A 521 12.63 -9.53 -25.02
C ALA A 521 13.50 -10.67 -25.59
N ASP A 522 13.59 -11.80 -24.88
CA ASP A 522 14.40 -12.96 -25.28
C ASP A 522 13.58 -14.26 -25.17
N ARG A 523 13.13 -14.76 -26.31
CA ARG A 523 12.33 -16.00 -26.40
C ARG A 523 13.16 -17.25 -26.19
N ASP A 524 14.45 -17.24 -26.56
CA ASP A 524 15.32 -18.38 -26.35
C ASP A 524 15.64 -18.53 -24.85
N ARG A 525 15.93 -17.42 -24.19
CA ARG A 525 16.05 -17.39 -22.72
C ARG A 525 14.78 -17.90 -22.04
N ARG A 526 13.59 -17.46 -22.47
CA ARG A 526 12.32 -17.94 -21.93
C ARG A 526 12.13 -19.45 -22.13
N ALA A 527 12.59 -20.02 -23.23
CA ALA A 527 12.53 -21.48 -23.43
C ALA A 527 13.39 -22.23 -22.40
N VAL A 528 14.59 -21.71 -22.11
CA VAL A 528 15.46 -22.24 -21.05
C VAL A 528 14.80 -22.11 -19.66
N GLU A 529 14.26 -20.94 -19.35
CA GLU A 529 13.57 -20.68 -18.07
C GLU A 529 12.35 -21.59 -17.86
N ARG A 530 11.54 -21.83 -18.90
CA ARG A 530 10.42 -22.80 -18.84
C ARG A 530 10.90 -24.21 -18.53
N THR A 531 12.02 -24.64 -19.13
CA THR A 531 12.61 -25.93 -18.85
C THR A 531 13.10 -26.02 -17.41
N ALA A 532 13.79 -24.98 -16.91
CA ALA A 532 14.26 -24.91 -15.53
C ALA A 532 13.08 -24.97 -14.53
N LEU A 533 11.99 -24.21 -14.78
CA LEU A 533 10.81 -24.26 -13.92
C LEU A 533 10.12 -25.64 -13.96
N TRP A 534 10.02 -26.25 -15.16
CA TRP A 534 9.44 -27.58 -15.32
C TRP A 534 10.19 -28.65 -14.51
N GLN A 535 11.53 -28.56 -14.50
CA GLN A 535 12.39 -29.42 -13.69
C GLN A 535 12.26 -29.13 -12.19
N ALA A 536 12.22 -27.85 -11.79
CA ALA A 536 12.01 -27.47 -10.40
C ALA A 536 10.67 -27.93 -9.83
N MET A 537 9.66 -28.15 -10.69
CA MET A 537 8.38 -28.76 -10.32
C MET A 537 8.42 -30.31 -10.30
N ASP A 538 9.58 -30.94 -10.42
CA ASP A 538 9.75 -32.41 -10.49
C ASP A 538 8.90 -33.08 -11.60
N LYS A 539 8.76 -32.42 -12.75
CA LYS A 539 7.96 -32.94 -13.87
C LYS A 539 8.84 -33.64 -14.89
N PRO A 540 8.46 -34.85 -15.35
CA PRO A 540 9.24 -35.58 -16.34
C PRO A 540 9.07 -35.02 -17.74
N GLY A 541 10.09 -35.23 -18.58
CA GLY A 541 10.08 -34.89 -20.01
C GLY A 541 10.16 -33.39 -20.28
N ASP A 542 9.82 -33.00 -21.51
CA ASP A 542 9.86 -31.61 -21.96
C ASP A 542 8.67 -30.80 -21.43
N PRO A 543 8.87 -29.47 -21.23
CA PRO A 543 7.78 -28.60 -20.80
C PRO A 543 6.65 -28.54 -21.84
N PRO A 544 5.38 -28.62 -21.44
CA PRO A 544 4.25 -28.58 -22.36
C PRO A 544 4.12 -27.22 -23.04
N ALA A 545 3.56 -27.21 -24.26
CA ALA A 545 3.26 -25.95 -24.97
C ALA A 545 2.17 -25.12 -24.24
N ALA A 546 1.17 -25.79 -23.67
CA ALA A 546 0.12 -25.14 -22.87
C ALA A 546 0.64 -24.78 -21.47
N PRO A 547 0.27 -23.62 -20.90
CA PRO A 547 0.69 -23.22 -19.56
C PRO A 547 0.25 -24.23 -18.49
N PRO A 548 1.19 -24.80 -17.71
CA PRO A 548 0.87 -25.76 -16.66
C PRO A 548 0.46 -25.05 -15.34
N VAL A 549 -0.54 -24.17 -15.43
CA VAL A 549 -0.96 -23.28 -14.32
C VAL A 549 -1.26 -24.04 -13.03
N ASP A 550 -1.92 -25.20 -13.13
CA ASP A 550 -2.22 -26.04 -11.96
C ASP A 550 -0.95 -26.50 -11.24
N ALA A 551 0.08 -26.92 -12.02
CA ALA A 551 1.35 -27.37 -11.43
C ALA A 551 2.14 -26.20 -10.81
N MET A 552 2.11 -25.03 -11.45
CA MET A 552 2.78 -23.82 -10.94
C MET A 552 2.12 -23.33 -9.63
N ILE A 553 0.77 -23.34 -9.57
CA ILE A 553 0.03 -23.01 -8.34
C ILE A 553 0.36 -24.00 -7.22
N ALA A 554 0.34 -25.31 -7.50
CA ALA A 554 0.68 -26.32 -6.52
C ALA A 554 2.13 -26.18 -6.01
N HIS A 555 3.06 -25.86 -6.92
CA HIS A 555 4.45 -25.60 -6.59
C HIS A 555 4.60 -24.43 -5.60
N VAL A 556 3.98 -23.27 -5.86
CA VAL A 556 3.98 -22.14 -4.92
C VAL A 556 3.28 -22.50 -3.61
N ALA A 557 2.15 -23.22 -3.69
CA ALA A 557 1.38 -23.62 -2.51
C ALA A 557 2.15 -24.61 -1.60
N SER A 558 3.12 -25.35 -2.09
CA SER A 558 3.93 -26.28 -1.28
C SER A 558 4.97 -25.58 -0.39
N ALA A 559 5.23 -24.28 -0.59
CA ALA A 559 6.22 -23.52 0.19
C ALA A 559 5.94 -23.57 1.71
N PRO A 560 6.97 -23.51 2.58
CA PRO A 560 6.81 -23.54 4.03
C PRO A 560 6.21 -22.26 4.60
N CYS A 561 6.15 -21.19 3.82
CA CYS A 561 5.57 -19.89 4.21
C CYS A 561 4.17 -20.08 4.86
N PRO A 562 3.79 -19.30 5.89
CA PRO A 562 2.50 -19.47 6.56
C PRO A 562 1.31 -19.15 5.64
N LEU A 563 1.47 -18.26 4.68
CA LEU A 563 0.42 -17.90 3.72
C LEU A 563 0.92 -18.04 2.29
N ALA A 564 0.11 -18.60 1.40
CA ALA A 564 0.32 -18.60 -0.04
C ALA A 564 -0.77 -17.74 -0.70
N ILE A 565 -0.41 -16.72 -1.49
CA ILE A 565 -1.36 -15.84 -2.19
C ILE A 565 -1.24 -16.08 -3.69
N VAL A 566 -2.38 -16.37 -4.31
CA VAL A 566 -2.51 -16.55 -5.77
C VAL A 566 -3.27 -15.35 -6.32
N SER A 567 -2.79 -14.72 -7.41
CA SER A 567 -3.59 -13.70 -8.08
C SER A 567 -4.88 -14.28 -8.65
N LEU A 568 -5.95 -13.51 -8.71
CA LEU A 568 -7.20 -13.97 -9.34
C LEU A 568 -6.98 -14.28 -10.82
N GLU A 569 -6.12 -13.52 -11.49
CA GLU A 569 -5.71 -13.74 -12.86
C GLU A 569 -5.06 -15.12 -13.05
N ASP A 570 -4.14 -15.51 -12.16
CA ASP A 570 -3.51 -16.83 -12.18
C ASP A 570 -4.48 -17.95 -11.84
N LEU A 571 -5.35 -17.71 -10.83
CA LEU A 571 -6.39 -18.68 -10.47
C LEU A 571 -7.33 -18.97 -11.66
N LEU A 572 -7.59 -17.96 -12.49
CA LEU A 572 -8.38 -18.08 -13.72
C LEU A 572 -7.55 -18.55 -14.95
N GLY A 573 -6.23 -18.51 -14.88
CA GLY A 573 -5.33 -18.83 -16.00
C GLY A 573 -5.35 -17.78 -17.11
N LEU A 574 -5.53 -16.51 -16.74
CA LEU A 574 -5.50 -15.38 -17.68
C LEU A 574 -4.06 -15.07 -18.11
N GLU A 575 -3.90 -14.56 -19.33
CA GLU A 575 -2.59 -14.26 -19.91
C GLU A 575 -2.14 -12.81 -19.68
N GLU A 576 -3.08 -11.92 -19.39
CA GLU A 576 -2.82 -10.50 -19.29
C GLU A 576 -2.74 -10.06 -17.82
N GLN A 577 -1.67 -9.35 -17.47
CA GLN A 577 -1.47 -8.79 -16.14
C GLN A 577 -2.30 -7.51 -15.91
N PRO A 578 -2.60 -7.15 -14.67
CA PRO A 578 -3.38 -5.94 -14.34
C PRO A 578 -2.65 -4.64 -14.66
N ASN A 579 -1.34 -4.60 -14.43
CA ASN A 579 -0.47 -3.45 -14.64
C ASN A 579 0.82 -3.85 -15.33
N LEU A 580 1.32 -2.98 -16.20
CA LEU A 580 2.63 -3.10 -16.83
C LEU A 580 3.48 -1.89 -16.43
N PRO A 581 4.44 -2.04 -15.52
CA PRO A 581 5.27 -0.95 -15.02
C PRO A 581 5.88 -0.10 -16.13
N GLY A 582 5.98 1.22 -15.90
CA GLY A 582 6.52 2.16 -16.89
C GLY A 582 5.65 2.36 -18.13
N THR A 583 4.34 2.06 -18.05
CA THR A 583 3.34 2.44 -19.06
C THR A 583 2.19 3.21 -18.43
N ILE A 584 1.53 4.05 -19.21
CA ILE A 584 0.34 4.82 -18.81
C ILE A 584 -0.85 4.34 -19.66
N ASP A 585 -0.85 4.63 -20.96
CA ASP A 585 -1.95 4.31 -21.89
C ASP A 585 -1.60 3.17 -22.86
N GLU A 586 -0.32 2.81 -22.98
CA GLU A 586 0.16 1.80 -23.92
C GLU A 586 -0.34 0.39 -23.59
N HIS A 587 -0.51 0.11 -22.29
CA HIS A 587 -1.14 -1.08 -21.73
C HIS A 587 -2.43 -0.68 -21.01
N PRO A 588 -3.50 -1.51 -21.04
CA PRO A 588 -4.75 -1.19 -20.33
C PRO A 588 -4.64 -1.39 -18.82
N ASN A 589 -3.68 -0.67 -18.20
CA ASN A 589 -3.43 -0.69 -16.75
C ASN A 589 -4.70 -0.39 -15.96
N TRP A 590 -5.00 -1.21 -14.94
CA TRP A 590 -6.11 -1.01 -13.99
C TRP A 590 -7.50 -0.91 -14.65
N ARG A 591 -7.64 -1.45 -15.89
CA ARG A 591 -8.87 -1.35 -16.69
C ARG A 591 -9.53 -2.69 -16.98
N ARG A 592 -8.79 -3.80 -16.78
CA ARG A 592 -9.32 -5.14 -17.09
C ARG A 592 -10.38 -5.56 -16.09
N ARG A 593 -11.43 -6.21 -16.58
CA ARG A 593 -12.51 -6.73 -15.75
C ARG A 593 -12.60 -8.24 -15.89
N MET A 594 -12.98 -8.89 -14.80
CA MET A 594 -13.37 -10.30 -14.85
C MET A 594 -14.60 -10.47 -15.76
N ASP A 595 -14.72 -11.63 -16.39
CA ASP A 595 -15.79 -11.90 -17.36
C ASP A 595 -17.10 -12.36 -16.70
N ALA A 596 -17.10 -12.68 -15.41
CA ALA A 596 -18.28 -13.07 -14.63
C ALA A 596 -18.15 -12.64 -13.15
N ALA A 597 -19.25 -12.71 -12.40
CA ALA A 597 -19.26 -12.54 -10.97
C ALA A 597 -18.43 -13.63 -10.27
N THR A 598 -17.80 -13.30 -9.14
CA THR A 598 -16.86 -14.20 -8.45
C THR A 598 -17.45 -15.60 -8.17
N PRO A 599 -18.69 -15.77 -7.68
CA PRO A 599 -19.25 -17.12 -7.49
C PRO A 599 -19.29 -17.95 -8.77
N ALA A 600 -19.58 -17.34 -9.91
CA ALA A 600 -19.62 -18.03 -11.20
C ALA A 600 -18.21 -18.40 -11.69
N LEU A 601 -17.21 -17.54 -11.46
CA LEU A 601 -15.81 -17.82 -11.74
C LEU A 601 -15.32 -19.03 -10.94
N LEU A 602 -15.60 -19.08 -9.64
CA LEU A 602 -15.16 -20.17 -8.76
C LEU A 602 -15.84 -21.51 -9.07
N ALA A 603 -17.01 -21.50 -9.73
CA ALA A 603 -17.72 -22.71 -10.15
C ALA A 603 -17.15 -23.35 -11.45
N ARG A 604 -16.22 -22.68 -12.15
CA ARG A 604 -15.56 -23.24 -13.34
C ARG A 604 -14.73 -24.48 -12.96
N ARG A 605 -14.75 -25.50 -13.77
CA ARG A 605 -14.10 -26.79 -13.47
C ARG A 605 -12.59 -26.67 -13.23
N ASP A 606 -11.90 -25.88 -14.02
CA ASP A 606 -10.47 -25.63 -13.89
C ASP A 606 -10.14 -24.83 -12.64
N VAL A 607 -10.93 -23.81 -12.31
CA VAL A 607 -10.79 -22.99 -11.09
C VAL A 607 -11.07 -23.83 -9.85
N ALA A 608 -12.15 -24.60 -9.84
CA ALA A 608 -12.49 -25.50 -8.73
C ALA A 608 -11.38 -26.54 -8.48
N ARG A 609 -10.75 -27.06 -9.54
CA ARG A 609 -9.60 -27.98 -9.43
C ARG A 609 -8.39 -27.29 -8.79
N ARG A 610 -8.05 -26.05 -9.19
CA ARG A 610 -6.95 -25.27 -8.59
C ARG A 610 -7.21 -24.96 -7.12
N ILE A 611 -8.44 -24.61 -6.77
CA ILE A 611 -8.86 -24.44 -5.38
C ILE A 611 -8.71 -25.72 -4.56
N ALA A 612 -9.06 -26.86 -5.14
CA ALA A 612 -8.88 -28.16 -4.48
C ALA A 612 -7.39 -28.47 -4.23
N LEU A 613 -6.49 -28.15 -5.18
CA LEU A 613 -5.04 -28.24 -5.01
C LEU A 613 -4.54 -27.32 -3.88
N LEU A 614 -4.96 -26.06 -3.87
CA LEU A 614 -4.60 -25.10 -2.80
C LEU A 614 -5.04 -25.59 -1.43
N ASN A 615 -6.26 -26.11 -1.31
CA ASN A 615 -6.77 -26.67 -0.06
C ASN A 615 -5.98 -27.91 0.38
N ALA A 616 -5.63 -28.81 -0.55
CA ALA A 616 -4.84 -30.00 -0.26
C ALA A 616 -3.43 -29.65 0.25
N GLU A 617 -2.75 -28.69 -0.39
CA GLU A 617 -1.38 -28.28 -0.01
C GLU A 617 -1.33 -27.44 1.27
N ARG A 618 -2.40 -26.73 1.62
CA ARG A 618 -2.38 -25.72 2.70
C ARG A 618 -3.16 -26.10 3.94
N HIS A 619 -4.06 -27.07 3.88
CA HIS A 619 -4.83 -27.58 5.03
C HIS A 619 -4.45 -29.01 5.43
N ALA A 620 -3.39 -29.56 4.82
CA ALA A 620 -2.85 -30.89 5.13
C ALA A 620 -2.12 -30.90 6.48
#